data_cced0dff608b896a89c671487cb7b415
#
_entry.id   cced0dff608b896a89c671487cb7b415
#
_cell.length_a   1.000
_cell.length_b   1.000
_cell.length_c   1.000
_cell.angle_alpha   90.00
_cell.angle_beta   90.00
_cell.angle_gamma   90.00
#
_symmetry.space_group_name_H-M   'P 1'
#
loop_
_entity.id
_entity.type
_entity.pdbx_description
1 polymer ?
#
loop_
_entity_poly.entity_id
_entity_poly.type
_entity_poly.pdbx_seq_one_letter_code
_entity_poly.pdbx_strand_id
1 'polypeptide(L)'
;MSDFSAKIRTGSIAAMVLVFSMLAISCGGSDSAATTMPNRPSVVVTYSILGAVVADVVGDAADVTVLMPNGSDPHEWQPSAKDIEKLQHADLIVTNGLGLEAGLVDVLKQAQDDHVDIFVATDHITPRRVGEGEGTGPTDEDQSVGAQDPHIWTDPSVMSEVVRALGEKLSSINIEISEQAAKVSEDLLTLDHNIEKSMSALDPAQRLLITGHESLGYFARRYDFTLIGAIIPNLSSKSEASAADMTSLVEKIKTNQVQVIFTELGTSGDVADSLAKDAGVKVVEVSTHVLPDDGSYATFMMNLASTIVTALES
;
A
#
# COMPACT_ATOMS: atom_id res chain seq x y z
N MET A 1 -60.27 -12.05 74.84
CA MET A 1 -59.96 -11.33 76.04
C MET A 1 -59.39 -10.02 75.72
N SER A 2 -60.15 -9.01 76.12
CA SER A 2 -59.90 -7.60 76.44
C SER A 2 -59.22 -6.75 75.38
N ASP A 3 -59.92 -5.96 74.58
CA ASP A 3 -60.65 -4.72 74.97
C ASP A 3 -59.73 -3.62 75.56
N PHE A 4 -59.54 -2.54 74.88
CA PHE A 4 -59.90 -1.24 75.43
C PHE A 4 -59.88 -0.11 74.35
N SER A 5 -60.97 0.51 74.34
CA SER A 5 -61.53 1.61 73.55
C SER A 5 -61.04 2.99 73.96
N ALA A 6 -61.25 3.95 73.08
CA ALA A 6 -61.59 5.38 73.32
C ALA A 6 -60.38 6.34 73.49
N LYS A 7 -60.40 7.58 72.99
CA LYS A 7 -61.43 8.57 72.84
C LYS A 7 -60.97 9.74 71.98
N ILE A 8 -61.91 10.26 71.23
CA ILE A 8 -61.95 11.52 70.50
C ILE A 8 -61.60 12.74 71.36
N ARG A 9 -60.86 13.68 70.79
CA ARG A 9 -61.04 15.10 71.07
C ARG A 9 -60.81 16.00 69.87
N THR A 10 -61.83 16.59 69.45
CA THR A 10 -61.99 17.73 68.53
C THR A 10 -61.29 19.01 69.04
N GLY A 11 -60.69 19.72 68.15
CA GLY A 11 -60.19 21.07 68.39
C GLY A 11 -59.89 21.77 67.06
N SER A 12 -60.89 22.48 66.57
CA SER A 12 -60.73 23.46 65.50
C SER A 12 -59.82 24.61 65.95
N ILE A 13 -59.04 25.23 65.07
CA ILE A 13 -58.92 26.71 64.91
C ILE A 13 -57.92 27.04 63.82
N ALA A 14 -58.39 27.92 62.94
CA ALA A 14 -57.65 28.96 62.19
C ALA A 14 -56.86 28.61 60.96
N ALA A 15 -57.39 29.05 59.87
CA ALA A 15 -56.77 29.30 58.58
C ALA A 15 -55.58 30.26 58.67
N MET A 16 -54.46 29.88 57.99
CA MET A 16 -53.50 30.86 57.58
C MET A 16 -53.01 30.46 56.18
N VAL A 17 -53.54 31.15 55.18
CA VAL A 17 -53.19 31.06 53.79
C VAL A 17 -51.81 31.66 53.65
N LEU A 18 -50.81 30.85 53.46
CA LEU A 18 -49.46 31.27 53.04
C LEU A 18 -49.29 30.84 51.58
N VAL A 19 -49.45 31.79 50.68
CA VAL A 19 -49.06 31.64 49.24
C VAL A 19 -47.60 31.47 49.13
N PHE A 20 -47.15 30.24 48.94
CA PHE A 20 -45.74 29.95 48.59
C PHE A 20 -45.64 29.88 47.07
N SER A 21 -45.16 31.01 46.51
CA SER A 21 -44.82 31.09 45.08
C SER A 21 -43.61 30.15 44.83
N MET A 22 -43.92 28.97 44.27
CA MET A 22 -42.84 28.11 43.70
C MET A 22 -42.31 28.74 42.41
N LEU A 23 -41.15 29.38 42.50
CA LEU A 23 -40.29 29.61 41.35
C LEU A 23 -39.84 28.23 40.85
N ALA A 24 -40.45 27.75 39.79
CA ALA A 24 -39.93 26.64 39.00
C ALA A 24 -38.65 27.14 38.30
N ILE A 25 -37.47 26.83 38.88
CA ILE A 25 -36.21 26.91 38.17
C ILE A 25 -36.24 25.77 37.15
N SER A 26 -36.65 26.12 35.93
CA SER A 26 -36.42 25.28 34.76
C SER A 26 -34.92 25.21 34.54
N CYS A 27 -34.28 24.16 35.05
CA CYS A 27 -32.97 23.72 34.51
C CYS A 27 -33.20 23.37 33.06
N GLY A 28 -32.92 24.30 32.17
CA GLY A 28 -32.74 24.04 30.76
C GLY A 28 -31.54 23.11 30.66
N GLY A 29 -31.80 21.79 30.52
CA GLY A 29 -30.82 20.85 30.02
C GLY A 29 -30.43 21.31 28.63
N SER A 30 -29.24 21.86 28.50
CA SER A 30 -28.61 21.94 27.20
C SER A 30 -28.41 20.49 26.77
N ASP A 31 -29.32 19.97 25.97
CA ASP A 31 -29.02 18.86 25.10
C ASP A 31 -27.83 19.33 24.21
N SER A 32 -26.63 19.08 24.70
CA SER A 32 -25.50 18.99 23.80
C SER A 32 -25.85 17.84 22.86
N ALA A 33 -26.47 18.16 21.75
CA ALA A 33 -26.50 17.29 20.62
C ALA A 33 -25.01 16.96 20.39
N ALA A 34 -24.59 15.77 20.79
CA ALA A 34 -23.37 15.23 20.35
C ALA A 34 -23.47 15.27 18.82
N THR A 35 -22.75 16.20 18.20
CA THR A 35 -22.57 16.23 16.76
C THR A 35 -21.86 14.94 16.48
N THR A 36 -22.58 13.88 16.15
CA THR A 36 -22.01 12.70 15.54
C THR A 36 -21.37 13.22 14.27
N MET A 37 -20.06 13.34 14.29
CA MET A 37 -19.29 13.55 13.08
C MET A 37 -19.76 12.50 12.08
N PRO A 38 -20.11 12.87 10.86
CA PRO A 38 -20.50 11.88 9.87
C PRO A 38 -19.39 10.83 9.83
N ASN A 39 -19.77 9.55 9.96
CA ASN A 39 -18.83 8.45 9.86
C ASN A 39 -18.19 8.56 8.48
N ARG A 40 -16.86 8.85 8.44
CA ARG A 40 -16.16 8.93 7.18
C ARG A 40 -16.14 7.55 6.53
N PRO A 41 -16.26 7.46 5.21
CA PRO A 41 -16.09 6.19 4.52
C PRO A 41 -14.77 5.52 4.88
N SER A 42 -14.78 4.20 5.04
CA SER A 42 -13.61 3.38 5.35
C SER A 42 -13.00 2.86 4.06
N VAL A 43 -11.78 3.27 3.74
CA VAL A 43 -10.99 2.77 2.61
C VAL A 43 -9.87 1.89 3.15
N VAL A 44 -9.90 0.60 2.82
CA VAL A 44 -8.88 -0.37 3.23
C VAL A 44 -7.94 -0.63 2.07
N VAL A 45 -6.64 -0.40 2.28
CA VAL A 45 -5.60 -0.59 1.26
C VAL A 45 -4.71 -1.75 1.66
N THR A 46 -4.33 -2.59 0.71
CA THR A 46 -3.63 -3.85 1.02
C THR A 46 -2.21 -3.65 1.51
N TYR A 47 -1.39 -2.81 0.89
CA TYR A 47 0.02 -2.62 1.28
C TYR A 47 0.42 -1.14 1.37
N SER A 48 1.54 -0.89 2.07
CA SER A 48 1.93 0.45 2.53
C SER A 48 2.18 1.45 1.40
N ILE A 49 2.86 1.05 0.32
CA ILE A 49 3.23 1.98 -0.76
C ILE A 49 1.98 2.45 -1.52
N LEU A 50 1.07 1.52 -1.85
CA LEU A 50 -0.23 1.89 -2.43
C LEU A 50 -1.04 2.73 -1.44
N GLY A 51 -0.98 2.38 -0.15
CA GLY A 51 -1.63 3.13 0.93
C GLY A 51 -1.19 4.59 1.03
N ALA A 52 0.10 4.88 0.83
CA ALA A 52 0.61 6.24 0.79
C ALA A 52 -0.02 7.05 -0.35
N VAL A 53 -0.06 6.49 -1.56
CA VAL A 53 -0.69 7.14 -2.73
C VAL A 53 -2.19 7.33 -2.53
N VAL A 54 -2.89 6.32 -2.00
CA VAL A 54 -4.33 6.41 -1.71
C VAL A 54 -4.61 7.47 -0.65
N ALA A 55 -3.78 7.56 0.40
CA ALA A 55 -3.93 8.58 1.44
C ALA A 55 -3.78 10.01 0.88
N ASP A 56 -2.83 10.23 -0.04
CA ASP A 56 -2.66 11.52 -0.71
C ASP A 56 -3.88 11.89 -1.57
N VAL A 57 -4.51 10.90 -2.21
CA VAL A 57 -5.72 11.09 -3.02
C VAL A 57 -6.94 11.38 -2.15
N VAL A 58 -7.13 10.61 -1.09
CA VAL A 58 -8.33 10.65 -0.26
C VAL A 58 -8.32 11.85 0.70
N GLY A 59 -7.15 12.21 1.25
CA GLY A 59 -7.01 13.26 2.26
C GLY A 59 -7.96 13.05 3.43
N ASP A 60 -8.75 14.09 3.77
CA ASP A 60 -9.72 14.05 4.87
C ASP A 60 -11.12 13.50 4.47
N ALA A 61 -11.30 13.09 3.21
CA ALA A 61 -12.63 12.68 2.71
C ALA A 61 -13.04 11.27 3.17
N ALA A 62 -12.07 10.40 3.53
CA ALA A 62 -12.33 9.06 4.04
C ALA A 62 -11.24 8.64 5.05
N ASP A 63 -11.50 7.60 5.83
CA ASP A 63 -10.52 7.00 6.73
C ASP A 63 -9.77 5.88 6.02
N VAL A 64 -8.46 6.06 5.80
CA VAL A 64 -7.60 5.08 5.13
C VAL A 64 -6.97 4.16 6.15
N THR A 65 -7.13 2.86 5.96
CA THR A 65 -6.46 1.81 6.75
C THR A 65 -5.59 0.95 5.84
N VAL A 66 -4.30 0.88 6.13
CA VAL A 66 -3.37 -0.03 5.45
C VAL A 66 -3.30 -1.34 6.22
N LEU A 67 -3.46 -2.48 5.52
CA LEU A 67 -3.42 -3.81 6.14
C LEU A 67 -2.00 -4.28 6.44
N MET A 68 -1.15 -4.29 5.43
CA MET A 68 0.24 -4.75 5.56
C MET A 68 1.08 -3.64 6.16
N PRO A 69 1.70 -3.85 7.33
CA PRO A 69 2.62 -2.87 7.91
C PRO A 69 3.74 -2.51 6.93
N ASN A 70 4.25 -1.26 7.04
CA ASN A 70 5.41 -0.85 6.26
C ASN A 70 6.59 -1.80 6.49
N GLY A 71 7.27 -2.21 5.42
CA GLY A 71 8.33 -3.20 5.45
C GLY A 71 7.87 -4.66 5.45
N SER A 72 6.57 -4.92 5.25
CA SER A 72 6.07 -6.26 4.95
C SER A 72 6.24 -6.57 3.47
N ASP A 73 6.61 -7.80 3.16
CA ASP A 73 6.63 -8.31 1.80
C ASP A 73 5.21 -8.72 1.37
N PRO A 74 4.60 -8.08 0.34
CA PRO A 74 3.24 -8.41 -0.09
C PRO A 74 3.07 -9.84 -0.58
N HIS A 75 4.12 -10.45 -1.13
CA HIS A 75 4.07 -11.84 -1.59
C HIS A 75 3.96 -12.83 -0.45
N GLU A 76 4.55 -12.53 0.72
CA GLU A 76 4.63 -13.45 1.86
C GLU A 76 3.58 -13.19 2.94
N TRP A 77 3.10 -11.96 3.03
CA TRP A 77 2.24 -11.53 4.11
C TRP A 77 0.91 -12.32 4.18
N GLN A 78 0.45 -12.61 5.40
CA GLN A 78 -0.79 -13.33 5.67
C GLN A 78 -1.70 -12.51 6.59
N PRO A 79 -3.01 -12.40 6.30
CA PRO A 79 -3.94 -11.64 7.12
C PRO A 79 -4.24 -12.32 8.45
N SER A 80 -4.34 -11.52 9.51
CA SER A 80 -4.94 -11.96 10.77
C SER A 80 -6.48 -11.92 10.68
N ALA A 81 -7.16 -12.54 11.66
CA ALA A 81 -8.62 -12.45 11.76
C ALA A 81 -9.13 -11.00 11.83
N LYS A 82 -8.36 -10.10 12.48
CA LYS A 82 -8.71 -8.67 12.54
C LYS A 82 -8.55 -7.96 11.19
N ASP A 83 -7.62 -8.39 10.37
CA ASP A 83 -7.44 -7.82 9.04
C ASP A 83 -8.56 -8.27 8.10
N ILE A 84 -9.00 -9.52 8.23
CA ILE A 84 -10.19 -10.02 7.53
C ILE A 84 -11.45 -9.24 7.95
N GLU A 85 -11.62 -8.97 9.24
CA GLU A 85 -12.74 -8.16 9.76
C GLU A 85 -12.73 -6.75 9.16
N LYS A 86 -11.56 -6.09 9.05
CA LYS A 86 -11.44 -4.77 8.41
C LYS A 86 -11.86 -4.81 6.95
N LEU A 87 -11.43 -5.82 6.19
CA LEU A 87 -11.83 -5.99 4.78
C LEU A 87 -13.34 -6.16 4.61
N GLN A 88 -13.97 -6.94 5.48
CA GLN A 88 -15.41 -7.19 5.43
C GLN A 88 -16.27 -5.96 5.75
N HIS A 89 -15.72 -4.96 6.47
CA HIS A 89 -16.41 -3.75 6.87
C HIS A 89 -15.96 -2.49 6.11
N ALA A 90 -15.13 -2.65 5.08
CA ALA A 90 -14.68 -1.55 4.25
C ALA A 90 -15.80 -1.06 3.32
N ASP A 91 -15.89 0.25 3.11
CA ASP A 91 -16.71 0.83 2.04
C ASP A 91 -16.02 0.68 0.67
N LEU A 92 -14.67 0.62 0.68
CA LEU A 92 -13.86 0.33 -0.50
C LEU A 92 -12.58 -0.41 -0.08
N ILE A 93 -12.26 -1.49 -0.77
CA ILE A 93 -10.95 -2.14 -0.72
C ILE A 93 -10.15 -1.69 -1.93
N VAL A 94 -8.89 -1.27 -1.71
CA VAL A 94 -7.94 -0.96 -2.78
C VAL A 94 -6.80 -1.99 -2.73
N THR A 95 -6.64 -2.74 -3.81
CA THR A 95 -5.64 -3.81 -3.95
C THR A 95 -4.82 -3.63 -5.23
N ASN A 96 -3.63 -4.20 -5.27
CA ASN A 96 -2.77 -4.15 -6.45
C ASN A 96 -3.34 -5.00 -7.61
N GLY A 97 -3.56 -6.27 -7.34
CA GLY A 97 -3.91 -7.26 -8.36
C GLY A 97 -2.71 -8.06 -8.88
N LEU A 98 -2.95 -8.86 -9.92
CA LEU A 98 -1.96 -9.73 -10.55
C LEU A 98 -1.25 -10.70 -9.59
N GLY A 99 -1.92 -11.09 -8.50
CA GLY A 99 -1.39 -12.07 -7.55
C GLY A 99 -0.30 -11.54 -6.61
N LEU A 100 -0.05 -10.21 -6.57
CA LEU A 100 0.92 -9.62 -5.64
C LEU A 100 0.62 -10.04 -4.21
N GLU A 101 -0.63 -9.86 -3.78
CA GLU A 101 -1.10 -10.18 -2.43
C GLU A 101 -1.55 -11.64 -2.31
N ALA A 102 -0.61 -12.56 -2.51
CA ALA A 102 -0.92 -13.99 -2.57
C ALA A 102 -1.69 -14.51 -1.34
N GLY A 103 -1.43 -13.94 -0.15
CA GLY A 103 -2.12 -14.31 1.09
C GLY A 103 -3.55 -13.77 1.21
N LEU A 104 -3.97 -12.85 0.33
CA LEU A 104 -5.30 -12.23 0.37
C LEU A 104 -6.28 -12.75 -0.68
N VAL A 105 -5.86 -13.59 -1.62
CA VAL A 105 -6.68 -14.02 -2.77
C VAL A 105 -8.05 -14.54 -2.34
N ASP A 106 -8.10 -15.49 -1.40
CA ASP A 106 -9.36 -16.08 -0.96
C ASP A 106 -10.22 -15.08 -0.16
N VAL A 107 -9.57 -14.21 0.64
CA VAL A 107 -10.26 -13.20 1.46
C VAL A 107 -10.86 -12.09 0.58
N LEU A 108 -10.13 -11.64 -0.43
CA LEU A 108 -10.63 -10.65 -1.41
C LEU A 108 -11.78 -11.23 -2.22
N LYS A 109 -11.67 -12.50 -2.63
CA LYS A 109 -12.78 -13.19 -3.29
C LYS A 109 -14.02 -13.25 -2.39
N GLN A 110 -13.87 -13.58 -1.11
CA GLN A 110 -14.98 -13.60 -0.17
C GLN A 110 -15.59 -12.20 0.01
N ALA A 111 -14.77 -11.15 0.14
CA ALA A 111 -15.26 -9.78 0.23
C ALA A 111 -16.06 -9.37 -1.02
N GLN A 112 -15.62 -9.79 -2.21
CA GLN A 112 -16.36 -9.58 -3.46
C GLN A 112 -17.70 -10.32 -3.48
N ASP A 113 -17.74 -11.57 -3.01
CA ASP A 113 -18.97 -12.38 -2.92
C ASP A 113 -19.95 -11.73 -1.89
N ASP A 114 -19.44 -11.08 -0.86
CA ASP A 114 -20.18 -10.31 0.16
C ASP A 114 -20.54 -8.87 -0.30
N HIS A 115 -20.28 -8.53 -1.57
CA HIS A 115 -20.59 -7.24 -2.19
C HIS A 115 -19.83 -6.05 -1.63
N VAL A 116 -18.66 -6.22 -1.06
CA VAL A 116 -17.75 -5.13 -0.73
C VAL A 116 -17.19 -4.56 -2.04
N ASP A 117 -17.18 -3.25 -2.19
CA ASP A 117 -16.57 -2.60 -3.34
C ASP A 117 -15.06 -2.82 -3.35
N ILE A 118 -14.51 -3.31 -4.47
CA ILE A 118 -13.08 -3.54 -4.65
C ILE A 118 -12.57 -2.75 -5.86
N PHE A 119 -11.48 -2.02 -5.68
CA PHE A 119 -10.70 -1.40 -6.74
C PHE A 119 -9.39 -2.16 -6.90
N VAL A 120 -9.19 -2.78 -8.05
CA VAL A 120 -7.96 -3.49 -8.40
C VAL A 120 -7.11 -2.57 -9.28
N ALA A 121 -5.99 -2.09 -8.77
CA ALA A 121 -5.17 -1.07 -9.44
C ALA A 121 -4.72 -1.50 -10.84
N THR A 122 -4.31 -2.75 -10.99
CA THR A 122 -3.80 -3.28 -12.27
C THR A 122 -4.88 -3.48 -13.33
N ASP A 123 -6.16 -3.45 -12.99
CA ASP A 123 -7.26 -3.50 -13.97
C ASP A 123 -7.43 -2.20 -14.76
N HIS A 124 -6.81 -1.11 -14.30
CA HIS A 124 -6.94 0.23 -14.86
C HIS A 124 -5.71 0.71 -15.63
N ILE A 125 -4.76 -0.17 -15.86
CA ILE A 125 -3.54 0.09 -16.63
C ILE A 125 -3.33 -0.98 -17.70
N THR A 126 -2.34 -0.81 -18.57
CA THR A 126 -1.83 -1.90 -19.40
C THR A 126 -0.63 -2.53 -18.69
N PRO A 127 -0.78 -3.72 -18.05
CA PRO A 127 0.31 -4.32 -17.32
C PRO A 127 1.53 -4.60 -18.19
N ARG A 128 2.72 -4.32 -17.63
CA ARG A 128 3.99 -4.76 -18.22
C ARG A 128 3.99 -6.30 -18.28
N ARG A 129 4.63 -6.83 -19.31
CA ARG A 129 4.88 -8.27 -19.42
C ARG A 129 6.38 -8.56 -19.36
N VAL A 130 6.70 -9.67 -18.73
CA VAL A 130 8.07 -10.19 -18.69
C VAL A 130 8.57 -10.43 -20.11
N GLY A 131 9.72 -9.87 -20.44
CA GLY A 131 10.35 -9.96 -21.76
C GLY A 131 11.26 -11.20 -21.93
N GLU A 132 11.67 -11.46 -23.18
CA GLU A 132 12.69 -12.48 -23.45
C GLU A 132 14.03 -12.06 -22.84
N GLY A 133 14.67 -12.98 -22.09
CA GLY A 133 15.94 -12.72 -21.43
C GLY A 133 15.84 -12.11 -20.04
N GLU A 134 14.67 -11.65 -19.63
CA GLU A 134 14.38 -11.32 -18.25
C GLU A 134 14.21 -12.63 -17.48
N GLY A 135 14.92 -12.82 -16.46
CA GLY A 135 15.30 -13.95 -15.67
C GLY A 135 14.32 -15.06 -15.28
N THR A 136 13.08 -15.05 -15.71
CA THR A 136 12.09 -16.06 -15.31
C THR A 136 12.33 -17.41 -15.97
N GLY A 137 12.42 -18.45 -15.15
CA GLY A 137 12.58 -19.82 -15.64
C GLY A 137 11.29 -20.37 -16.31
N PRO A 138 11.39 -21.43 -17.11
CA PRO A 138 10.28 -21.94 -17.93
C PRO A 138 9.25 -22.77 -17.17
N THR A 139 9.31 -22.88 -15.85
CA THR A 139 8.57 -23.88 -15.08
C THR A 139 7.27 -23.38 -14.44
N ASP A 140 7.01 -22.07 -14.45
CA ASP A 140 5.81 -21.48 -13.87
C ASP A 140 5.15 -20.54 -14.88
N GLU A 141 3.91 -20.86 -15.32
CA GLU A 141 3.21 -20.09 -16.36
C GLU A 141 2.96 -18.63 -15.94
N ASP A 142 2.76 -18.38 -14.64
CA ASP A 142 2.52 -17.03 -14.09
C ASP A 142 3.80 -16.18 -13.99
N GLN A 143 4.95 -16.75 -14.33
CA GLN A 143 6.28 -16.14 -14.15
C GLN A 143 7.19 -16.32 -15.36
N SER A 144 6.65 -16.86 -16.44
CA SER A 144 7.33 -17.06 -17.71
C SER A 144 7.33 -15.79 -18.56
N VAL A 145 8.09 -15.79 -19.65
CA VAL A 145 8.00 -14.75 -20.67
C VAL A 145 6.56 -14.52 -21.09
N GLY A 146 6.10 -13.28 -21.00
CA GLY A 146 4.72 -12.90 -21.25
C GLY A 146 3.83 -12.81 -20.01
N ALA A 147 4.28 -13.31 -18.85
CA ALA A 147 3.59 -13.10 -17.57
C ALA A 147 3.43 -11.61 -17.23
N GLN A 148 2.36 -11.26 -16.55
CA GLN A 148 2.08 -9.88 -16.16
C GLN A 148 2.83 -9.55 -14.86
N ASP A 149 3.55 -8.44 -14.89
CA ASP A 149 4.34 -7.96 -13.76
C ASP A 149 3.45 -7.17 -12.78
N PRO A 150 3.38 -7.55 -11.49
CA PRO A 150 2.54 -6.85 -10.51
C PRO A 150 3.19 -5.60 -9.91
N HIS A 151 4.49 -5.32 -10.13
CA HIS A 151 5.28 -4.32 -9.41
C HIS A 151 5.07 -2.88 -9.94
N ILE A 152 3.80 -2.48 -10.11
CA ILE A 152 3.39 -1.23 -10.77
C ILE A 152 3.90 0.02 -10.07
N TRP A 153 4.10 -0.02 -8.75
CA TRP A 153 4.45 1.15 -7.94
C TRP A 153 5.86 1.68 -8.18
N THR A 154 6.69 0.97 -8.94
CA THR A 154 8.04 1.42 -9.29
C THR A 154 8.07 2.33 -10.53
N ASP A 155 6.90 2.68 -11.07
CA ASP A 155 6.71 3.63 -12.19
C ASP A 155 5.66 4.68 -11.82
N PRO A 156 6.06 5.92 -11.45
CA PRO A 156 5.12 6.98 -11.08
C PRO A 156 4.15 7.37 -12.19
N SER A 157 4.51 7.18 -13.46
CA SER A 157 3.61 7.47 -14.58
C SER A 157 2.44 6.47 -14.62
N VAL A 158 2.69 5.20 -14.31
CA VAL A 158 1.66 4.17 -14.16
C VAL A 158 0.80 4.45 -12.94
N MET A 159 1.41 4.84 -11.81
CA MET A 159 0.64 5.22 -10.60
C MET A 159 -0.25 6.43 -10.84
N SER A 160 0.13 7.35 -11.72
CA SER A 160 -0.73 8.47 -12.17
C SER A 160 -1.99 7.98 -12.89
N GLU A 161 -1.91 6.90 -13.68
CA GLU A 161 -3.09 6.28 -14.32
C GLU A 161 -4.01 5.63 -13.28
N VAL A 162 -3.42 4.89 -12.32
CA VAL A 162 -4.15 4.29 -11.20
C VAL A 162 -4.90 5.35 -10.39
N VAL A 163 -4.24 6.47 -10.06
CA VAL A 163 -4.84 7.57 -9.29
C VAL A 163 -6.05 8.17 -9.99
N ARG A 164 -5.98 8.39 -11.31
CA ARG A 164 -7.13 8.91 -12.07
C ARG A 164 -8.32 7.95 -12.02
N ALA A 165 -8.08 6.66 -12.24
CA ALA A 165 -9.13 5.65 -12.17
C ALA A 165 -9.70 5.51 -10.75
N LEU A 166 -8.84 5.57 -9.72
CA LEU A 166 -9.27 5.56 -8.33
C LEU A 166 -10.15 6.78 -8.01
N GLY A 167 -9.80 7.96 -8.52
CA GLY A 167 -10.61 9.17 -8.38
C GLY A 167 -12.03 9.01 -8.95
N GLU A 168 -12.15 8.38 -10.13
CA GLU A 168 -13.44 8.06 -10.73
C GLU A 168 -14.24 7.05 -9.88
N LYS A 169 -13.56 6.00 -9.38
CA LYS A 169 -14.19 5.01 -8.48
C LYS A 169 -14.69 5.64 -7.20
N LEU A 170 -13.88 6.45 -6.52
CA LEU A 170 -14.27 7.13 -5.28
C LEU A 170 -15.45 8.07 -5.50
N SER A 171 -15.46 8.84 -6.57
CA SER A 171 -16.60 9.69 -6.93
C SER A 171 -17.88 8.87 -7.19
N SER A 172 -17.78 7.67 -7.76
CA SER A 172 -18.91 6.79 -8.02
C SER A 172 -19.59 6.26 -6.73
N ILE A 173 -18.87 6.27 -5.62
CA ILE A 173 -19.37 5.89 -4.29
C ILE A 173 -19.57 7.12 -3.37
N ASN A 174 -19.72 8.31 -3.96
CA ASN A 174 -19.98 9.58 -3.30
C ASN A 174 -18.85 10.11 -2.39
N ILE A 175 -17.59 9.77 -2.70
CA ILE A 175 -16.42 10.39 -2.08
C ILE A 175 -15.85 11.39 -3.10
N GLU A 176 -16.19 12.67 -2.93
CA GLU A 176 -15.86 13.74 -3.88
C GLU A 176 -14.43 14.24 -3.70
N ILE A 177 -13.51 13.72 -4.54
CA ILE A 177 -12.06 14.04 -4.48
C ILE A 177 -11.46 14.28 -5.86
N SER A 178 -12.29 14.58 -6.87
CA SER A 178 -11.83 14.67 -8.28
C SER A 178 -10.69 15.68 -8.48
N GLU A 179 -10.75 16.85 -7.83
CA GLU A 179 -9.68 17.86 -7.90
C GLU A 179 -8.39 17.37 -7.22
N GLN A 180 -8.51 16.70 -6.07
CA GLN A 180 -7.37 16.14 -5.36
C GLN A 180 -6.71 15.00 -6.16
N ALA A 181 -7.51 14.09 -6.74
CA ALA A 181 -7.02 13.02 -7.59
C ALA A 181 -6.28 13.57 -8.82
N ALA A 182 -6.82 14.60 -9.46
CA ALA A 182 -6.16 15.25 -10.59
C ALA A 182 -4.82 15.86 -10.18
N LYS A 183 -4.78 16.54 -9.02
CA LYS A 183 -3.54 17.12 -8.49
C LYS A 183 -2.50 16.04 -8.17
N VAL A 184 -2.86 14.98 -7.46
CA VAL A 184 -1.92 13.88 -7.14
C VAL A 184 -1.41 13.21 -8.41
N SER A 185 -2.27 13.00 -9.41
CA SER A 185 -1.87 12.49 -10.73
C SER A 185 -0.82 13.38 -11.41
N GLU A 186 -0.95 14.72 -11.36
CA GLU A 186 0.02 15.68 -11.90
C GLU A 186 1.32 15.68 -11.08
N ASP A 187 1.24 15.60 -9.75
CA ASP A 187 2.40 15.51 -8.86
C ASP A 187 3.22 14.24 -9.16
N LEU A 188 2.55 13.10 -9.44
CA LEU A 188 3.20 11.85 -9.86
C LEU A 188 3.91 11.97 -11.21
N LEU A 189 3.32 12.64 -12.20
CA LEU A 189 3.98 12.90 -13.48
C LEU A 189 5.18 13.85 -13.34
N THR A 190 5.10 14.79 -12.41
CA THR A 190 6.22 15.67 -12.06
C THR A 190 7.35 14.89 -11.40
N LEU A 191 7.02 13.98 -10.49
CA LEU A 191 7.98 13.07 -9.86
C LEU A 191 8.67 12.19 -10.90
N ASP A 192 7.90 11.59 -11.81
CA ASP A 192 8.40 10.79 -12.91
C ASP A 192 9.44 11.55 -13.76
N HIS A 193 9.10 12.78 -14.16
CA HIS A 193 10.01 13.62 -14.91
C HIS A 193 11.31 13.97 -14.15
N ASN A 194 11.22 14.21 -12.83
CA ASN A 194 12.38 14.48 -11.99
C ASN A 194 13.31 13.26 -11.90
N ILE A 195 12.75 12.07 -11.79
CA ILE A 195 13.52 10.81 -11.80
C ILE A 195 14.17 10.60 -13.16
N GLU A 196 13.42 10.75 -14.27
CA GLU A 196 13.97 10.65 -15.62
C GLU A 196 15.16 11.59 -15.83
N LYS A 197 15.05 12.82 -15.35
CA LYS A 197 16.13 13.78 -15.39
C LYS A 197 17.35 13.33 -14.58
N SER A 198 17.17 12.73 -13.40
CA SER A 198 18.29 12.20 -12.60
C SER A 198 18.99 11.04 -13.31
N MET A 199 18.21 10.16 -13.98
CA MET A 199 18.76 9.04 -14.76
C MET A 199 19.55 9.54 -16.00
N SER A 200 19.26 10.71 -16.52
CA SER A 200 19.96 11.26 -17.70
C SER A 200 21.45 11.56 -17.45
N ALA A 201 21.90 11.57 -16.18
CA ALA A 201 23.31 11.68 -15.81
C ALA A 201 24.10 10.40 -16.09
N LEU A 202 23.44 9.24 -16.11
CA LEU A 202 24.07 7.94 -16.35
C LEU A 202 24.29 7.71 -17.85
N ASP A 203 25.47 7.21 -18.19
CA ASP A 203 25.70 6.66 -19.54
C ASP A 203 24.72 5.51 -19.80
N PRO A 204 24.05 5.45 -20.95
CA PRO A 204 23.16 4.34 -21.30
C PRO A 204 23.79 2.96 -21.14
N ALA A 205 25.10 2.82 -21.36
CA ALA A 205 25.83 1.58 -21.17
C ALA A 205 25.94 1.14 -19.69
N GLN A 206 25.73 2.06 -18.74
CA GLN A 206 25.75 1.76 -17.30
C GLN A 206 24.36 1.40 -16.77
N ARG A 207 23.29 1.61 -17.55
CA ARG A 207 21.92 1.34 -17.12
C ARG A 207 21.59 -0.15 -17.15
N LEU A 208 22.32 -0.92 -16.36
CA LEU A 208 22.19 -2.38 -16.21
C LEU A 208 21.73 -2.69 -14.80
N LEU A 209 20.67 -3.48 -14.67
CA LEU A 209 20.13 -3.89 -13.37
C LEU A 209 20.25 -5.41 -13.17
N ILE A 210 20.74 -5.78 -11.99
CA ILE A 210 20.55 -7.08 -11.36
C ILE A 210 19.88 -6.81 -10.02
N THR A 211 18.77 -7.49 -9.76
CA THR A 211 17.87 -7.23 -8.63
C THR A 211 17.82 -8.43 -7.69
N GLY A 212 17.21 -8.25 -6.53
CA GLY A 212 16.93 -9.32 -5.59
C GLY A 212 15.95 -10.34 -6.17
N HIS A 213 14.79 -9.87 -6.60
CA HIS A 213 13.83 -10.60 -7.44
C HIS A 213 13.40 -9.69 -8.60
N GLU A 214 12.49 -10.13 -9.46
CA GLU A 214 12.05 -9.39 -10.66
C GLU A 214 11.10 -8.22 -10.33
N SER A 215 11.47 -7.35 -9.39
CA SER A 215 10.64 -6.25 -8.84
C SER A 215 10.75 -4.93 -9.58
N LEU A 216 11.85 -4.70 -10.32
CA LEU A 216 12.14 -3.40 -10.94
C LEU A 216 11.83 -3.35 -12.45
N GLY A 217 10.94 -4.22 -12.92
CA GLY A 217 10.58 -4.29 -14.33
C GLY A 217 9.94 -3.01 -14.89
N TYR A 218 9.02 -2.40 -14.14
CA TYR A 218 8.41 -1.13 -14.51
C TYR A 218 9.41 0.02 -14.48
N PHE A 219 10.24 0.10 -13.44
CA PHE A 219 11.32 1.08 -13.34
C PHE A 219 12.30 0.98 -14.51
N ALA A 220 12.75 -0.24 -14.82
CA ALA A 220 13.68 -0.49 -15.92
C ALA A 220 13.09 -0.03 -17.26
N ARG A 221 11.85 -0.42 -17.56
CA ARG A 221 11.15 0.00 -18.78
C ARG A 221 10.99 1.52 -18.86
N ARG A 222 10.62 2.17 -17.75
CA ARG A 222 10.34 3.62 -17.74
C ARG A 222 11.58 4.45 -17.91
N TYR A 223 12.72 4.04 -17.34
CA TYR A 223 13.95 4.83 -17.31
C TYR A 223 15.07 4.27 -18.18
N ASP A 224 14.73 3.40 -19.13
CA ASP A 224 15.63 2.84 -20.13
C ASP A 224 16.81 2.07 -19.54
N PHE A 225 16.51 1.21 -18.54
CA PHE A 225 17.45 0.24 -18.01
C PHE A 225 17.27 -1.13 -18.66
N THR A 226 18.35 -1.90 -18.74
CA THR A 226 18.31 -3.29 -19.17
C THR A 226 18.34 -4.20 -17.94
N LEU A 227 17.34 -5.04 -17.78
CA LEU A 227 17.34 -6.11 -16.78
C LEU A 227 18.23 -7.25 -17.25
N ILE A 228 19.33 -7.52 -16.53
CA ILE A 228 20.27 -8.60 -16.83
C ILE A 228 19.82 -9.89 -16.14
N GLY A 229 19.16 -9.78 -15.00
CA GLY A 229 18.57 -10.87 -14.23
C GLY A 229 18.34 -10.50 -12.79
N ALA A 230 17.91 -11.50 -12.01
CA ALA A 230 17.69 -11.38 -10.58
C ALA A 230 18.31 -12.54 -9.82
N ILE A 231 18.62 -12.36 -8.52
CA ILE A 231 19.10 -13.44 -7.63
C ILE A 231 18.01 -14.52 -7.54
N ILE A 232 16.76 -14.10 -7.33
CA ILE A 232 15.57 -14.93 -7.44
C ILE A 232 14.94 -14.62 -8.81
N PRO A 233 15.12 -15.47 -9.83
CA PRO A 233 14.63 -15.19 -11.18
C PRO A 233 13.11 -15.43 -11.28
N ASN A 234 12.34 -14.62 -10.58
CA ASN A 234 10.91 -14.80 -10.39
C ASN A 234 10.24 -13.47 -10.00
N LEU A 235 8.99 -13.25 -10.40
CA LEU A 235 8.19 -12.10 -9.98
C LEU A 235 7.78 -12.16 -8.49
N SER A 236 7.91 -13.31 -7.84
CA SER A 236 7.63 -13.48 -6.42
C SER A 236 8.91 -13.76 -5.63
N SER A 237 9.11 -13.00 -4.57
CA SER A 237 10.19 -13.21 -3.60
C SER A 237 10.14 -14.57 -2.87
N LYS A 238 8.97 -15.24 -2.87
CA LYS A 238 8.78 -16.57 -2.28
C LYS A 238 9.55 -17.68 -2.97
N SER A 239 9.96 -17.45 -4.20
CA SER A 239 10.69 -18.46 -4.97
C SER A 239 12.12 -18.60 -4.47
N GLU A 240 12.70 -19.77 -4.69
CA GLU A 240 14.09 -20.05 -4.35
C GLU A 240 14.94 -20.11 -5.63
N ALA A 241 16.13 -19.53 -5.55
CA ALA A 241 17.12 -19.65 -6.63
C ALA A 241 17.86 -20.99 -6.56
N SER A 242 17.99 -21.67 -7.68
CA SER A 242 18.79 -22.88 -7.78
C SER A 242 20.29 -22.56 -7.94
N ALA A 243 21.16 -23.52 -7.66
CA ALA A 243 22.60 -23.40 -7.94
C ALA A 243 22.89 -23.14 -9.43
N ALA A 244 22.04 -23.64 -10.32
CA ALA A 244 22.15 -23.39 -11.75
C ALA A 244 21.83 -21.93 -12.10
N ASP A 245 20.81 -21.35 -11.47
CA ASP A 245 20.44 -19.93 -11.65
C ASP A 245 21.58 -19.01 -11.17
N MET A 246 22.17 -19.32 -10.02
CA MET A 246 23.34 -18.58 -9.50
C MET A 246 24.52 -18.64 -10.46
N THR A 247 24.84 -19.81 -11.00
CA THR A 247 25.95 -19.98 -11.97
C THR A 247 25.67 -19.17 -13.24
N SER A 248 24.44 -19.26 -13.77
CA SER A 248 24.01 -18.50 -14.95
C SER A 248 24.07 -16.99 -14.70
N LEU A 249 23.66 -16.54 -13.52
CA LEU A 249 23.69 -15.13 -13.17
C LEU A 249 25.14 -14.60 -13.08
N VAL A 250 26.08 -15.35 -12.50
CA VAL A 250 27.50 -14.99 -12.50
C VAL A 250 28.05 -14.83 -13.92
N GLU A 251 27.65 -15.72 -14.84
CA GLU A 251 28.05 -15.63 -16.26
C GLU A 251 27.46 -14.39 -16.92
N LYS A 252 26.18 -14.09 -16.68
CA LYS A 252 25.50 -12.89 -17.19
C LYS A 252 26.18 -11.61 -16.66
N ILE A 253 26.51 -11.54 -15.36
CA ILE A 253 27.22 -10.41 -14.74
C ILE A 253 28.56 -10.15 -15.47
N LYS A 254 29.36 -11.19 -15.65
CA LYS A 254 30.68 -11.07 -16.29
C LYS A 254 30.60 -10.71 -17.77
N THR A 255 29.65 -11.30 -18.50
CA THR A 255 29.47 -11.07 -19.94
C THR A 255 29.00 -9.65 -20.22
N ASN A 256 28.08 -9.13 -19.40
CA ASN A 256 27.53 -7.77 -19.56
C ASN A 256 28.32 -6.70 -18.79
N GLN A 257 29.40 -7.08 -18.11
CA GLN A 257 30.23 -6.17 -17.32
C GLN A 257 29.44 -5.38 -16.26
N VAL A 258 28.44 -6.01 -15.67
CA VAL A 258 27.66 -5.42 -14.57
C VAL A 258 28.59 -5.19 -13.37
N GLN A 259 28.41 -4.08 -12.67
CA GLN A 259 29.28 -3.70 -11.55
C GLN A 259 28.58 -3.76 -10.19
N VAL A 260 27.25 -3.76 -10.18
CA VAL A 260 26.44 -3.68 -8.96
C VAL A 260 25.28 -4.67 -9.02
N ILE A 261 25.09 -5.40 -7.92
CA ILE A 261 23.87 -6.16 -7.64
C ILE A 261 23.04 -5.34 -6.66
N PHE A 262 21.78 -5.08 -7.00
CA PHE A 262 20.83 -4.41 -6.12
C PHE A 262 20.02 -5.45 -5.35
N THR A 263 20.14 -5.44 -4.03
CA THR A 263 19.35 -6.31 -3.15
C THR A 263 18.18 -5.54 -2.52
N GLU A 264 17.19 -6.28 -2.06
CA GLU A 264 15.96 -5.72 -1.51
C GLU A 264 15.35 -6.65 -0.47
N LEU A 265 14.25 -6.20 0.17
CA LEU A 265 13.47 -7.03 1.08
C LEU A 265 13.11 -8.38 0.41
N GLY A 266 13.20 -9.47 1.16
CA GLY A 266 12.98 -10.83 0.66
C GLY A 266 14.22 -11.50 0.05
N THR A 267 15.33 -10.77 -0.14
CA THR A 267 16.59 -11.34 -0.66
C THR A 267 17.55 -11.66 0.49
N SER A 268 18.13 -12.87 0.48
CA SER A 268 19.15 -13.24 1.47
C SER A 268 20.47 -12.47 1.22
N GLY A 269 20.89 -11.69 2.21
CA GLY A 269 22.19 -10.97 2.16
C GLY A 269 23.39 -11.90 1.97
N ASP A 270 23.40 -13.06 2.63
CA ASP A 270 24.50 -14.05 2.49
C ASP A 270 24.59 -14.59 1.05
N VAL A 271 23.45 -14.80 0.39
CA VAL A 271 23.42 -15.26 -1.00
C VAL A 271 23.92 -14.15 -1.93
N ALA A 272 23.47 -12.91 -1.72
CA ALA A 272 23.90 -11.75 -2.50
C ALA A 272 25.41 -11.50 -2.36
N ASP A 273 25.95 -11.56 -1.15
CA ASP A 273 27.38 -11.38 -0.86
C ASP A 273 28.23 -12.48 -1.50
N SER A 274 27.77 -13.74 -1.43
CA SER A 274 28.46 -14.86 -2.09
C SER A 274 28.49 -14.68 -3.60
N LEU A 275 27.37 -14.33 -4.21
CA LEU A 275 27.25 -14.07 -5.65
C LEU A 275 28.16 -12.92 -6.07
N ALA A 276 28.13 -11.81 -5.34
CA ALA A 276 28.96 -10.63 -5.61
C ALA A 276 30.45 -10.95 -5.54
N LYS A 277 30.86 -11.74 -4.55
CA LYS A 277 32.27 -12.23 -4.42
C LYS A 277 32.69 -13.08 -5.62
N ASP A 278 31.83 -14.00 -6.07
CA ASP A 278 32.14 -14.90 -7.20
C ASP A 278 32.14 -14.14 -8.54
N ALA A 279 31.32 -13.11 -8.66
CA ALA A 279 31.25 -12.25 -9.82
C ALA A 279 32.28 -11.10 -9.82
N GLY A 280 32.77 -10.69 -8.64
CA GLY A 280 33.70 -9.57 -8.46
C GLY A 280 33.05 -8.21 -8.53
N VAL A 281 31.81 -8.08 -8.02
CA VAL A 281 30.97 -6.88 -8.09
C VAL A 281 30.55 -6.40 -6.70
N LYS A 282 29.92 -5.21 -6.60
CA LYS A 282 29.38 -4.65 -5.36
C LYS A 282 27.94 -5.12 -5.11
N VAL A 283 27.52 -5.14 -3.84
CA VAL A 283 26.11 -5.24 -3.44
C VAL A 283 25.66 -3.91 -2.88
N VAL A 284 24.51 -3.46 -3.30
CA VAL A 284 23.84 -2.25 -2.80
C VAL A 284 22.40 -2.58 -2.48
N GLU A 285 21.96 -2.28 -1.27
CA GLU A 285 20.57 -2.46 -0.86
C GLU A 285 19.72 -1.30 -1.38
N VAL A 286 18.57 -1.62 -1.99
CA VAL A 286 17.54 -0.68 -2.42
C VAL A 286 16.23 -0.98 -1.72
N SER A 287 15.45 0.06 -1.45
CA SER A 287 14.12 -0.10 -0.88
C SER A 287 13.09 -0.18 -2.00
N THR A 288 12.48 -1.35 -2.18
CA THR A 288 11.39 -1.57 -3.15
C THR A 288 10.03 -1.78 -2.48
N HIS A 289 10.01 -2.07 -1.16
CA HIS A 289 8.80 -2.40 -0.40
C HIS A 289 8.67 -1.61 0.91
N VAL A 290 9.60 -0.70 1.20
CA VAL A 290 9.64 0.02 2.48
C VAL A 290 9.57 1.53 2.24
N LEU A 291 8.50 2.15 2.71
CA LEU A 291 8.38 3.62 2.72
C LEU A 291 9.39 4.23 3.70
N PRO A 292 9.93 5.41 3.40
CA PRO A 292 10.74 6.19 4.34
C PRO A 292 9.91 6.66 5.54
N ASP A 293 10.59 7.21 6.56
CA ASP A 293 9.97 7.64 7.82
C ASP A 293 8.89 8.72 7.65
N ASP A 294 8.95 9.51 6.57
CA ASP A 294 7.93 10.50 6.25
C ASP A 294 6.67 9.89 5.60
N GLY A 295 6.69 8.58 5.30
CA GLY A 295 5.60 7.86 4.68
C GLY A 295 5.30 8.26 3.23
N SER A 296 6.16 9.06 2.59
CA SER A 296 5.92 9.64 1.28
C SER A 296 6.31 8.69 0.14
N TYR A 297 5.37 8.46 -0.78
CA TYR A 297 5.67 7.77 -2.04
C TYR A 297 6.70 8.52 -2.89
N ALA A 298 6.63 9.85 -2.94
CA ALA A 298 7.58 10.66 -3.70
C ALA A 298 9.01 10.51 -3.15
N THR A 299 9.17 10.58 -1.83
CA THR A 299 10.47 10.37 -1.18
C THR A 299 10.98 8.93 -1.40
N PHE A 300 10.09 7.93 -1.33
CA PHE A 300 10.42 6.54 -1.64
C PHE A 300 11.03 6.40 -3.04
N MET A 301 10.36 6.91 -4.07
CA MET A 301 10.82 6.80 -5.46
C MET A 301 12.10 7.60 -5.72
N MET A 302 12.23 8.80 -5.12
CA MET A 302 13.46 9.58 -5.24
C MET A 302 14.65 8.91 -4.55
N ASN A 303 14.45 8.26 -3.40
CA ASN A 303 15.49 7.51 -2.71
C ASN A 303 15.93 6.29 -3.53
N LEU A 304 14.98 5.53 -4.08
CA LEU A 304 15.26 4.41 -4.96
C LEU A 304 16.13 4.87 -6.15
N ALA A 305 15.68 5.90 -6.85
CA ALA A 305 16.38 6.48 -7.99
C ALA A 305 17.79 6.97 -7.63
N SER A 306 17.92 7.75 -6.54
CA SER A 306 19.20 8.29 -6.08
C SER A 306 20.19 7.20 -5.68
N THR A 307 19.72 6.14 -5.01
CA THR A 307 20.56 5.00 -4.63
C THR A 307 21.11 4.30 -5.85
N ILE A 308 20.26 4.04 -6.86
CA ILE A 308 20.67 3.40 -8.11
C ILE A 308 21.72 4.26 -8.85
N VAL A 309 21.45 5.56 -9.03
CA VAL A 309 22.38 6.48 -9.70
C VAL A 309 23.73 6.50 -8.99
N THR A 310 23.73 6.72 -7.67
CA THR A 310 24.97 6.80 -6.87
C THR A 310 25.78 5.51 -6.95
N ALA A 311 25.12 4.36 -6.95
CA ALA A 311 25.80 3.06 -7.03
C ALA A 311 26.45 2.82 -8.39
N LEU A 312 25.83 3.31 -9.48
CA LEU A 312 26.33 3.12 -10.85
C LEU A 312 27.38 4.16 -11.27
N GLU A 313 27.44 5.34 -10.61
CA GLU A 313 28.47 6.35 -10.83
C GLU A 313 29.78 6.05 -10.07
N SER A 314 29.78 5.13 -9.09
CA SER A 314 30.89 4.81 -8.19
C SER A 314 31.68 3.58 -8.64
#